data_601c98b9643dba0feae21a1114bd5876
#
_entry.id   601c98b9643dba0feae21a1114bd5876
#
_cell.length_a   1.000
_cell.length_b   1.000
_cell.length_c   1.000
_cell.angle_alpha   90.00
_cell.angle_beta   90.00
_cell.angle_gamma   90.00
#
_symmetry.space_group_name_H-M   'P 1'
#
loop_
_entity.id
_entity.type
_entity.pdbx_description
1 polymer ?
#
loop_
_entity_poly.entity_id
_entity_poly.type
_entity_poly.pdbx_seq_one_letter_code
_entity_poly.pdbx_strand_id
1 'polypeptide(L)'
;MHAPAATDHKTLALLAACQALLLINAAGLISMQGLVGYMLADTKSLATLGATTYVIGSALAAMPASLWMARVGRRAGFMTGAAINVAGCGLAALALYLKSFPLYCVATAIVGIYQAIGLQYRFAAAEVATPADRAKAISWVLAGGIAGGVLGPESMRIARDWFATPFAGSFVVLAGYALVAMAVQSRVHVPKPARQERSSAGRPLAEIVRQPVFVVAALSAVVGYGLMNLLMTATPLAMDFCGLPYAQAAFVISWHVVGMYAPGFVTGSLIDRFGVLNVILAGAAVMAAGALVALTGNALAHFLAALVLIGVGWNFMYTGGTALLTESYTPAEKARTQGANDFIMFSTMAVSSFASGAMVSTTGWEAMNWTALPVLAAVAGAVVWYGRRRHPDRRMPAR
;
A
#
# COMPACT_ATOMS: atom_id res chain seq x y z
N MET A 1 15.72 11.27 -23.07
CA MET A 1 15.90 9.88 -22.65
C MET A 1 16.04 9.01 -23.88
N HIS A 2 17.21 8.42 -24.14
CA HIS A 2 17.24 7.31 -25.07
C HIS A 2 16.52 6.13 -24.41
N ALA A 3 15.40 5.73 -25.01
CA ALA A 3 14.72 4.51 -24.61
C ALA A 3 15.71 3.34 -24.81
N PRO A 4 15.75 2.34 -23.92
CA PRO A 4 16.61 1.19 -24.11
C PRO A 4 16.24 0.49 -25.42
N ALA A 5 17.26 0.05 -26.17
CA ALA A 5 17.07 -0.66 -27.44
C ALA A 5 16.39 -2.02 -27.25
N ALA A 6 16.53 -2.61 -26.06
CA ALA A 6 15.87 -3.85 -25.63
C ALA A 6 15.56 -3.78 -24.15
N THR A 7 14.51 -4.47 -23.73
CA THR A 7 14.11 -4.60 -22.32
C THR A 7 15.12 -5.45 -21.55
N ASP A 8 15.66 -4.94 -20.44
CA ASP A 8 16.57 -5.69 -19.57
C ASP A 8 15.80 -6.63 -18.63
N HIS A 9 15.50 -7.82 -19.13
CA HIS A 9 14.80 -8.88 -18.39
C HIS A 9 15.52 -9.32 -17.11
N LYS A 10 16.86 -9.27 -17.08
CA LYS A 10 17.63 -9.63 -15.89
C LYS A 10 17.41 -8.63 -14.76
N THR A 11 17.51 -7.35 -15.05
CA THR A 11 17.23 -6.30 -14.06
C THR A 11 15.77 -6.31 -13.65
N LEU A 12 14.81 -6.60 -14.56
CA LEU A 12 13.39 -6.76 -14.20
C LEU A 12 13.15 -7.92 -13.22
N ALA A 13 13.79 -9.08 -13.44
CA ALA A 13 13.70 -10.21 -12.52
C ALA A 13 14.26 -9.87 -11.12
N LEU A 14 15.40 -9.15 -11.06
CA LEU A 14 15.98 -8.67 -9.81
C LEU A 14 15.04 -7.67 -9.10
N LEU A 15 14.42 -6.76 -9.84
CA LEU A 15 13.45 -5.80 -9.28
C LEU A 15 12.17 -6.51 -8.78
N ALA A 16 11.70 -7.56 -9.48
CA ALA A 16 10.57 -8.37 -9.02
C ALA A 16 10.90 -9.12 -7.71
N ALA A 17 12.12 -9.65 -7.59
CA ALA A 17 12.61 -10.25 -6.35
C ALA A 17 12.72 -9.22 -5.22
N CYS A 18 13.19 -7.99 -5.50
CA CYS A 18 13.21 -6.89 -4.55
C CYS A 18 11.79 -6.51 -4.09
N GLN A 19 10.83 -6.51 -5.01
CA GLN A 19 9.42 -6.24 -4.69
C GLN A 19 8.82 -7.34 -3.81
N ALA A 20 9.13 -8.62 -4.09
CA ALA A 20 8.73 -9.72 -3.22
C ALA A 20 9.25 -9.54 -1.79
N LEU A 21 10.55 -9.24 -1.65
CA LEU A 21 11.20 -9.01 -0.34
C LEU A 21 10.64 -7.79 0.39
N LEU A 22 10.31 -6.72 -0.35
CA LEU A 22 9.63 -5.55 0.21
C LEU A 22 8.26 -5.93 0.76
N LEU A 23 7.46 -6.70 0.01
CA LEU A 23 6.11 -7.09 0.44
C LEU A 23 6.14 -8.16 1.54
N ILE A 24 7.15 -9.03 1.60
CA ILE A 24 7.40 -9.88 2.77
C ILE A 24 7.54 -9.01 4.02
N ASN A 25 8.33 -7.94 3.92
CA ASN A 25 8.56 -7.03 5.03
C ASN A 25 7.26 -6.29 5.42
N ALA A 26 6.58 -5.69 4.45
CA ALA A 26 5.36 -4.91 4.69
C ALA A 26 4.21 -5.77 5.23
N ALA A 27 3.88 -6.89 4.56
CA ALA A 27 2.77 -7.75 4.97
C ALA A 27 3.07 -8.48 6.29
N GLY A 28 4.34 -8.89 6.48
CA GLY A 28 4.78 -9.47 7.74
C GLY A 28 4.64 -8.49 8.89
N LEU A 29 5.11 -7.26 8.74
CA LEU A 29 4.98 -6.22 9.75
C LEU A 29 3.51 -5.93 10.06
N ILE A 30 2.67 -5.74 9.03
CA ILE A 30 1.24 -5.46 9.18
C ILE A 30 0.54 -6.55 9.97
N SER A 31 0.88 -7.82 9.73
CA SER A 31 0.23 -8.96 10.40
C SER A 31 0.45 -8.99 11.93
N MET A 32 1.51 -8.36 12.44
CA MET A 32 1.87 -8.43 13.86
C MET A 32 1.90 -7.07 14.57
N GLN A 33 2.03 -5.94 13.85
CA GLN A 33 2.34 -4.65 14.48
C GLN A 33 1.26 -4.15 15.44
N GLY A 34 -0.01 -4.45 15.19
CA GLY A 34 -1.11 -4.13 16.10
C GLY A 34 -1.04 -4.91 17.40
N LEU A 35 -0.71 -6.21 17.32
CA LEU A 35 -0.55 -7.08 18.50
C LEU A 35 0.67 -6.68 19.33
N VAL A 36 1.81 -6.40 18.66
CA VAL A 36 3.02 -5.90 19.33
C VAL A 36 2.73 -4.57 20.04
N GLY A 37 2.04 -3.64 19.35
CA GLY A 37 1.65 -2.38 19.95
C GLY A 37 0.70 -2.56 21.14
N TYR A 38 -0.26 -3.49 21.05
CA TYR A 38 -1.18 -3.82 22.15
C TYR A 38 -0.44 -4.41 23.36
N MET A 39 0.61 -5.22 23.13
CA MET A 39 1.46 -5.76 24.21
C MET A 39 2.26 -4.67 24.92
N LEU A 40 2.77 -3.68 24.17
CA LEU A 40 3.71 -2.67 24.68
C LEU A 40 3.02 -1.41 25.21
N ALA A 41 1.85 -1.03 24.66
CA ALA A 41 1.18 0.22 25.02
C ALA A 41 0.42 0.08 26.34
N ASP A 42 0.62 1.04 27.25
CA ASP A 42 -0.18 1.15 28.47
C ASP A 42 -1.65 1.48 28.13
N THR A 43 -1.84 2.45 27.22
CA THR A 43 -3.15 2.84 26.69
C THR A 43 -3.46 2.01 25.45
N LYS A 44 -4.38 1.05 25.54
CA LYS A 44 -4.68 0.07 24.48
C LYS A 44 -5.25 0.66 23.19
N SER A 45 -5.89 1.82 23.24
CA SER A 45 -6.32 2.57 22.04
C SER A 45 -5.15 3.05 21.17
N LEU A 46 -3.93 3.08 21.69
CA LEU A 46 -2.72 3.41 20.96
C LEU A 46 -2.02 2.19 20.32
N ALA A 47 -2.59 1.00 20.42
CA ALA A 47 -1.98 -0.24 19.94
C ALA A 47 -1.51 -0.17 18.48
N THR A 48 -2.22 0.54 17.61
CA THR A 48 -1.85 0.68 16.19
C THR A 48 -0.97 1.91 15.89
N LEU A 49 -0.48 2.62 16.92
CA LEU A 49 0.40 3.77 16.72
C LEU A 49 1.71 3.36 16.01
N GLY A 50 2.20 2.14 16.22
CA GLY A 50 3.32 1.59 15.45
C GLY A 50 3.05 1.51 13.94
N ALA A 51 1.82 1.16 13.54
CA ALA A 51 1.38 1.19 12.14
C ALA A 51 1.31 2.64 11.62
N THR A 52 0.80 3.54 12.41
CA THR A 52 0.73 4.97 12.08
C THR A 52 2.11 5.56 11.86
N THR A 53 3.06 5.31 12.77
CA THR A 53 4.43 5.82 12.65
C THR A 53 5.18 5.21 11.46
N TYR A 54 4.92 3.94 11.11
CA TYR A 54 5.39 3.33 9.87
C TYR A 54 4.93 4.10 8.62
N VAL A 55 3.64 4.45 8.54
CA VAL A 55 3.09 5.22 7.42
C VAL A 55 3.63 6.64 7.40
N ILE A 56 3.76 7.29 8.57
CA ILE A 56 4.36 8.63 8.69
C ILE A 56 5.82 8.59 8.22
N GLY A 57 6.60 7.63 8.66
CA GLY A 57 7.98 7.42 8.21
C GLY A 57 8.08 7.27 6.68
N SER A 58 7.14 6.51 6.08
CA SER A 58 7.05 6.36 4.64
C SER A 58 6.71 7.68 3.94
N ALA A 59 5.73 8.42 4.44
CA ALA A 59 5.30 9.69 3.87
C ALA A 59 6.41 10.74 3.91
N LEU A 60 7.07 10.90 5.05
CA LEU A 60 8.16 11.87 5.24
C LEU A 60 9.39 11.51 4.40
N ALA A 61 9.66 10.22 4.18
CA ALA A 61 10.80 9.76 3.39
C ALA A 61 10.56 9.80 1.87
N ALA A 62 9.32 9.76 1.38
CA ALA A 62 9.01 9.56 -0.03
C ALA A 62 9.68 10.59 -0.95
N MET A 63 9.56 11.88 -0.65
CA MET A 63 10.18 12.94 -1.45
C MET A 63 11.70 13.03 -1.24
N PRO A 64 12.24 13.09 -0.02
CA PRO A 64 13.68 13.11 0.21
C PRO A 64 14.40 11.91 -0.42
N ALA A 65 13.85 10.70 -0.29
CA ALA A 65 14.42 9.49 -0.87
C ALA A 65 14.46 9.55 -2.41
N SER A 66 13.38 10.03 -3.04
CA SER A 66 13.32 10.18 -4.49
C SER A 66 14.37 11.18 -5.00
N LEU A 67 14.49 12.35 -4.35
CA LEU A 67 15.47 13.38 -4.68
C LEU A 67 16.90 12.89 -4.46
N TRP A 68 17.14 12.16 -3.39
CA TRP A 68 18.44 11.58 -3.09
C TRP A 68 18.82 10.49 -4.12
N MET A 69 17.90 9.57 -4.46
CA MET A 69 18.12 8.57 -5.51
C MET A 69 18.38 9.18 -6.89
N ALA A 70 17.80 10.33 -7.20
CA ALA A 70 18.10 11.05 -8.44
C ALA A 70 19.59 11.50 -8.51
N ARG A 71 20.23 11.73 -7.35
CA ARG A 71 21.65 12.14 -7.26
C ARG A 71 22.60 10.94 -7.24
N VAL A 72 22.35 9.97 -6.36
CA VAL A 72 23.25 8.82 -6.13
C VAL A 72 22.98 7.63 -7.05
N GLY A 73 21.77 7.54 -7.65
CA GLY A 73 21.32 6.45 -8.50
C GLY A 73 20.43 5.45 -7.74
N ARG A 74 19.63 4.70 -8.49
CA ARG A 74 18.64 3.75 -7.97
C ARG A 74 19.25 2.68 -7.07
N ARG A 75 20.35 2.05 -7.52
CA ARG A 75 21.05 0.97 -6.78
C ARG A 75 21.46 1.41 -5.37
N ALA A 76 22.16 2.54 -5.26
CA ALA A 76 22.61 3.05 -3.96
C ALA A 76 21.41 3.39 -3.06
N GLY A 77 20.35 4.01 -3.62
CA GLY A 77 19.13 4.31 -2.90
C GLY A 77 18.46 3.08 -2.32
N PHE A 78 18.29 2.04 -3.12
CA PHE A 78 17.65 0.79 -2.68
C PHE A 78 18.46 0.10 -1.58
N MET A 79 19.78 -0.02 -1.75
CA MET A 79 20.67 -0.62 -0.73
C MET A 79 20.63 0.15 0.60
N THR A 80 20.62 1.48 0.56
CA THR A 80 20.48 2.28 1.79
C THR A 80 19.12 2.07 2.43
N GLY A 81 18.04 1.98 1.65
CA GLY A 81 16.72 1.65 2.18
C GLY A 81 16.70 0.32 2.93
N ALA A 82 17.32 -0.71 2.35
CA ALA A 82 17.44 -2.02 2.99
C ALA A 82 18.30 -1.96 4.27
N ALA A 83 19.40 -1.22 4.27
CA ALA A 83 20.23 -1.01 5.46
C ALA A 83 19.49 -0.29 6.60
N ILE A 84 18.71 0.75 6.25
CA ILE A 84 17.81 1.44 7.18
C ILE A 84 16.78 0.47 7.77
N ASN A 85 16.23 -0.43 6.94
CA ASN A 85 15.29 -1.44 7.42
C ASN A 85 15.92 -2.43 8.42
N VAL A 86 17.14 -2.89 8.14
CA VAL A 86 17.89 -3.74 9.09
C VAL A 86 18.03 -3.03 10.45
N ALA A 87 18.44 -1.76 10.45
CA ALA A 87 18.59 -0.96 11.67
C ALA A 87 17.22 -0.78 12.37
N GLY A 88 16.15 -0.46 11.61
CA GLY A 88 14.80 -0.31 12.15
C GLY A 88 14.27 -1.59 12.78
N CYS A 89 14.44 -2.74 12.12
CA CYS A 89 14.04 -4.04 12.66
C CYS A 89 14.85 -4.41 13.91
N GLY A 90 16.16 -4.15 13.92
CA GLY A 90 17.00 -4.34 15.12
C GLY A 90 16.54 -3.48 16.30
N LEU A 91 16.20 -2.21 16.03
CA LEU A 91 15.65 -1.30 17.03
C LEU A 91 14.27 -1.75 17.53
N ALA A 92 13.43 -2.30 16.66
CA ALA A 92 12.13 -2.85 17.07
C ALA A 92 12.28 -4.09 17.97
N ALA A 93 13.20 -5.00 17.64
CA ALA A 93 13.54 -6.12 18.50
C ALA A 93 14.05 -5.66 19.87
N LEU A 94 14.94 -4.67 19.91
CA LEU A 94 15.41 -4.06 21.16
C LEU A 94 14.28 -3.44 21.96
N ALA A 95 13.35 -2.73 21.30
CA ALA A 95 12.17 -2.14 21.94
C ALA A 95 11.29 -3.19 22.65
N LEU A 96 11.16 -4.40 22.07
CA LEU A 96 10.45 -5.51 22.69
C LEU A 96 11.15 -6.00 23.96
N TYR A 97 12.48 -6.18 23.92
CA TYR A 97 13.25 -6.57 25.12
C TYR A 97 13.18 -5.52 26.22
N LEU A 98 13.26 -4.24 25.87
CA LEU A 98 13.16 -3.13 26.82
C LEU A 98 11.71 -2.81 27.22
N LYS A 99 10.72 -3.47 26.63
CA LYS A 99 9.28 -3.20 26.81
C LYS A 99 8.93 -1.71 26.58
N SER A 100 9.61 -1.07 25.63
CA SER A 100 9.48 0.36 25.36
C SER A 100 8.58 0.61 24.15
N PHE A 101 7.35 1.04 24.40
CA PHE A 101 6.40 1.42 23.34
C PHE A 101 6.87 2.63 22.50
N PRO A 102 7.42 3.73 23.10
CA PRO A 102 7.93 4.84 22.31
C PRO A 102 9.08 4.43 21.38
N LEU A 103 9.98 3.57 21.85
CA LEU A 103 11.11 3.08 21.04
C LEU A 103 10.60 2.22 19.86
N TYR A 104 9.56 1.41 20.09
CA TYR A 104 8.88 0.65 19.05
C TYR A 104 8.29 1.57 17.97
N CYS A 105 7.62 2.66 18.34
CA CYS A 105 7.06 3.62 17.40
C CYS A 105 8.16 4.31 16.56
N VAL A 106 9.29 4.65 17.15
CA VAL A 106 10.46 5.17 16.43
C VAL A 106 11.01 4.13 15.45
N ALA A 107 11.14 2.89 15.89
CA ALA A 107 11.64 1.79 15.08
C ALA A 107 10.75 1.55 13.85
N THR A 108 9.44 1.53 14.01
CA THR A 108 8.50 1.35 12.89
C THR A 108 8.50 2.53 11.94
N ALA A 109 8.69 3.77 12.40
CA ALA A 109 8.89 4.92 11.53
C ALA A 109 10.16 4.77 10.66
N ILE A 110 11.23 4.25 11.20
CA ILE A 110 12.48 3.97 10.48
C ILE A 110 12.24 2.86 9.43
N VAL A 111 11.53 1.79 9.78
CA VAL A 111 11.14 0.73 8.82
C VAL A 111 10.29 1.30 7.68
N GLY A 112 9.42 2.28 7.97
CA GLY A 112 8.62 2.98 6.97
C GLY A 112 9.44 3.68 5.88
N ILE A 113 10.65 4.14 6.17
CA ILE A 113 11.56 4.74 5.18
C ILE A 113 11.89 3.73 4.06
N TYR A 114 12.13 2.47 4.43
CA TYR A 114 12.37 1.41 3.45
C TYR A 114 11.17 1.19 2.52
N GLN A 115 9.96 1.25 3.05
CA GLN A 115 8.74 1.14 2.25
C GLN A 115 8.67 2.24 1.19
N ALA A 116 8.93 3.49 1.56
CA ALA A 116 8.93 4.61 0.62
C ALA A 116 9.97 4.44 -0.51
N ILE A 117 11.16 3.95 -0.17
CA ILE A 117 12.23 3.67 -1.13
C ILE A 117 11.83 2.50 -2.05
N GLY A 118 11.25 1.44 -1.49
CA GLY A 118 10.83 0.25 -2.22
C GLY A 118 9.69 0.50 -3.22
N LEU A 119 8.80 1.42 -2.94
CA LEU A 119 7.76 1.83 -3.90
C LEU A 119 8.33 2.35 -5.23
N GLN A 120 9.60 2.72 -5.27
CA GLN A 120 10.30 3.17 -6.47
C GLN A 120 10.72 2.02 -7.41
N TYR A 121 10.62 0.74 -7.01
CA TYR A 121 10.97 -0.40 -7.89
C TYR A 121 10.14 -0.40 -9.17
N ARG A 122 8.86 -0.05 -9.11
CA ARG A 122 7.98 0.05 -10.28
C ARG A 122 8.44 1.09 -11.29
N PHE A 123 9.02 2.20 -10.82
CA PHE A 123 9.57 3.23 -11.70
C PHE A 123 10.91 2.78 -12.31
N ALA A 124 11.75 2.11 -11.51
CA ALA A 124 12.98 1.50 -12.01
C ALA A 124 12.69 0.45 -13.09
N ALA A 125 11.62 -0.35 -12.94
CA ALA A 125 11.16 -1.28 -13.97
C ALA A 125 10.82 -0.58 -15.29
N ALA A 126 10.09 0.54 -15.21
CA ALA A 126 9.76 1.34 -16.40
C ALA A 126 10.98 1.99 -17.06
N GLU A 127 12.05 2.26 -16.29
CA GLU A 127 13.31 2.85 -16.79
C GLU A 127 14.18 1.85 -17.57
N VAL A 128 14.07 0.55 -17.27
CA VAL A 128 14.85 -0.53 -17.93
C VAL A 128 14.09 -1.27 -19.04
N ALA A 129 12.84 -0.87 -19.30
CA ALA A 129 11.97 -1.44 -20.33
C ALA A 129 11.82 -0.52 -21.54
N THR A 130 11.62 -1.12 -22.72
CA THR A 130 11.26 -0.37 -23.93
C THR A 130 9.92 0.36 -23.71
N PRO A 131 9.61 1.44 -24.45
CA PRO A 131 8.33 2.13 -24.34
C PRO A 131 7.12 1.20 -24.49
N ALA A 132 7.21 0.19 -25.36
CA ALA A 132 6.16 -0.80 -25.61
C ALA A 132 5.96 -1.76 -24.42
N ASP A 133 7.04 -2.06 -23.67
CA ASP A 133 7.01 -3.05 -22.59
C ASP A 133 6.84 -2.45 -21.20
N ARG A 134 6.81 -1.12 -21.06
CA ARG A 134 6.77 -0.45 -19.74
C ARG A 134 5.65 -0.93 -18.84
N ALA A 135 4.45 -1.06 -19.37
CA ALA A 135 3.28 -1.51 -18.60
C ALA A 135 3.47 -2.96 -18.11
N LYS A 136 3.98 -3.84 -19.01
CA LYS A 136 4.30 -5.23 -18.66
C LYS A 136 5.39 -5.30 -17.61
N ALA A 137 6.47 -4.53 -17.75
CA ALA A 137 7.58 -4.48 -16.80
C ALA A 137 7.13 -4.07 -15.40
N ILE A 138 6.29 -3.03 -15.29
CA ILE A 138 5.68 -2.62 -14.02
C ILE A 138 4.84 -3.75 -13.43
N SER A 139 3.98 -4.38 -14.24
CA SER A 139 3.10 -5.48 -13.81
C SER A 139 3.90 -6.68 -13.32
N TRP A 140 4.98 -7.05 -14.01
CA TRP A 140 5.86 -8.16 -13.62
C TRP A 140 6.55 -7.91 -12.27
N VAL A 141 7.04 -6.69 -12.06
CA VAL A 141 7.66 -6.33 -10.78
C VAL A 141 6.63 -6.36 -9.66
N LEU A 142 5.43 -5.80 -9.87
CA LEU A 142 4.36 -5.82 -8.87
C LEU A 142 3.88 -7.25 -8.56
N ALA A 143 3.84 -8.15 -9.56
CA ALA A 143 3.49 -9.55 -9.37
C ALA A 143 4.39 -10.28 -8.39
N GLY A 144 5.69 -9.90 -8.32
CA GLY A 144 6.61 -10.41 -7.30
C GLY A 144 6.07 -10.21 -5.88
N GLY A 145 5.27 -9.17 -5.67
CA GLY A 145 4.65 -8.88 -4.38
C GLY A 145 3.67 -9.94 -3.87
N ILE A 146 3.04 -10.72 -4.74
CA ILE A 146 2.08 -11.76 -4.32
C ILE A 146 2.78 -12.80 -3.44
N ALA A 147 3.98 -13.25 -3.85
CA ALA A 147 4.77 -14.16 -3.02
C ALA A 147 5.07 -13.55 -1.65
N GLY A 148 5.35 -12.24 -1.61
CA GLY A 148 5.59 -11.50 -0.37
C GLY A 148 4.39 -11.48 0.56
N GLY A 149 3.19 -11.34 0.01
CA GLY A 149 1.93 -11.34 0.77
C GLY A 149 1.69 -12.63 1.53
N VAL A 150 2.10 -13.77 0.97
CA VAL A 150 1.97 -15.08 1.62
C VAL A 150 3.15 -15.35 2.55
N LEU A 151 4.38 -15.18 2.06
CA LEU A 151 5.59 -15.50 2.83
C LEU A 151 5.81 -14.56 4.01
N GLY A 152 5.35 -13.29 3.93
CA GLY A 152 5.52 -12.32 5.00
C GLY A 152 4.85 -12.75 6.31
N PRO A 153 3.51 -12.81 6.37
CA PRO A 153 2.78 -13.20 7.58
C PRO A 153 3.17 -14.60 8.08
N GLU A 154 3.40 -15.55 7.15
CA GLU A 154 3.78 -16.91 7.52
C GLU A 154 5.16 -16.97 8.19
N SER A 155 6.14 -16.22 7.66
CA SER A 155 7.45 -16.11 8.30
C SER A 155 7.37 -15.50 9.70
N MET A 156 6.49 -14.50 9.89
CA MET A 156 6.28 -13.89 11.21
C MET A 156 5.62 -14.85 12.17
N ARG A 157 4.67 -15.66 11.69
CA ARG A 157 4.03 -16.72 12.47
C ARG A 157 5.05 -17.75 12.98
N ILE A 158 5.93 -18.24 12.11
CA ILE A 158 6.96 -19.23 12.45
C ILE A 158 7.98 -18.64 13.44
N ALA A 159 8.41 -17.39 13.22
CA ALA A 159 9.47 -16.77 14.01
C ALA A 159 8.99 -16.12 15.31
N ARG A 160 7.67 -16.03 15.54
CA ARG A 160 7.06 -15.33 16.68
C ARG A 160 7.67 -15.74 18.00
N ASP A 161 7.80 -17.04 18.23
CA ASP A 161 8.16 -17.63 19.51
C ASP A 161 9.59 -18.23 19.53
N TRP A 162 10.48 -17.77 18.61
CA TRP A 162 11.89 -18.23 18.58
C TRP A 162 12.70 -17.77 19.79
N PHE A 163 12.28 -16.70 20.43
CA PHE A 163 12.92 -16.13 21.62
C PHE A 163 11.91 -16.03 22.77
N ALA A 164 12.40 -15.89 24.00
CA ALA A 164 11.56 -15.70 25.17
C ALA A 164 10.63 -14.47 25.08
N THR A 165 11.03 -13.46 24.31
CA THR A 165 10.21 -12.28 24.03
C THR A 165 9.44 -12.49 22.74
N PRO A 166 8.08 -12.63 22.78
CA PRO A 166 7.28 -12.84 21.58
C PRO A 166 7.52 -11.77 20.52
N PHE A 167 7.49 -12.17 19.26
CA PHE A 167 7.76 -11.35 18.08
C PHE A 167 9.19 -10.81 17.91
N ALA A 168 10.11 -10.98 18.87
CA ALA A 168 11.50 -10.57 18.67
C ALA A 168 12.14 -11.33 17.49
N GLY A 169 11.87 -12.63 17.37
CA GLY A 169 12.30 -13.45 16.23
C GLY A 169 11.73 -12.97 14.89
N SER A 170 10.50 -12.49 14.89
CA SER A 170 9.87 -11.93 13.69
C SER A 170 10.66 -10.72 13.16
N PHE A 171 11.09 -9.81 14.03
CA PHE A 171 11.92 -8.67 13.59
C PHE A 171 13.31 -9.09 13.13
N VAL A 172 13.92 -10.13 13.73
CA VAL A 172 15.19 -10.69 13.26
C VAL A 172 15.03 -11.27 11.85
N VAL A 173 13.94 -11.98 11.58
CA VAL A 173 13.64 -12.52 10.24
C VAL A 173 13.40 -11.39 9.22
N LEU A 174 12.70 -10.32 9.59
CA LEU A 174 12.53 -9.14 8.72
C LEU A 174 13.87 -8.48 8.40
N ALA A 175 14.78 -8.35 9.37
CA ALA A 175 16.14 -7.87 9.14
C ALA A 175 16.91 -8.80 8.19
N GLY A 176 16.76 -10.12 8.33
CA GLY A 176 17.33 -11.12 7.43
C GLY A 176 16.85 -10.95 5.99
N TYR A 177 15.54 -10.77 5.77
CA TYR A 177 15.00 -10.48 4.44
C TYR A 177 15.53 -9.16 3.87
N ALA A 178 15.74 -8.13 4.71
CA ALA A 178 16.34 -6.87 4.27
C ALA A 178 17.81 -7.05 3.84
N LEU A 179 18.57 -7.90 4.51
CA LEU A 179 19.95 -8.25 4.08
C LEU A 179 19.94 -8.99 2.74
N VAL A 180 19.02 -9.94 2.55
CA VAL A 180 18.83 -10.61 1.25
C VAL A 180 18.44 -9.60 0.18
N ALA A 181 17.52 -8.68 0.48
CA ALA A 181 17.15 -7.61 -0.45
C ALA A 181 18.36 -6.75 -0.83
N MET A 182 19.20 -6.37 0.13
CA MET A 182 20.43 -5.62 -0.11
C MET A 182 21.42 -6.37 -1.04
N ALA A 183 21.55 -7.68 -0.86
CA ALA A 183 22.36 -8.52 -1.73
C ALA A 183 21.80 -8.59 -3.17
N VAL A 184 20.48 -8.71 -3.34
CA VAL A 184 19.82 -8.68 -4.66
C VAL A 184 19.96 -7.28 -5.29
N GLN A 185 19.71 -6.22 -4.55
CA GLN A 185 19.82 -4.83 -5.00
C GLN A 185 21.24 -4.48 -5.45
N SER A 186 22.26 -5.08 -4.86
CA SER A 186 23.66 -4.90 -5.28
C SER A 186 23.92 -5.33 -6.74
N ARG A 187 23.05 -6.16 -7.30
CA ARG A 187 23.12 -6.64 -8.70
C ARG A 187 22.23 -5.83 -9.65
N VAL A 188 21.39 -4.93 -9.14
CA VAL A 188 20.48 -4.11 -9.95
C VAL A 188 21.24 -3.02 -10.67
N HIS A 189 21.05 -2.93 -11.98
CA HIS A 189 21.64 -1.90 -12.83
C HIS A 189 20.52 -1.10 -13.51
N VAL A 190 20.31 0.12 -13.02
CA VAL A 190 19.38 1.06 -13.64
C VAL A 190 20.17 2.27 -14.12
N PRO A 191 20.07 2.64 -15.40
CA PRO A 191 20.74 3.84 -15.93
C PRO A 191 20.33 5.07 -15.12
N LYS A 192 21.30 5.94 -14.83
CA LYS A 192 20.96 7.23 -14.21
C LYS A 192 20.12 8.04 -15.18
N PRO A 193 19.00 8.65 -14.72
CA PRO A 193 18.23 9.55 -15.58
C PRO A 193 19.15 10.67 -16.09
N ALA A 194 19.10 10.97 -17.40
CA ALA A 194 19.69 12.19 -17.93
C ALA A 194 19.07 13.38 -17.17
N ARG A 195 19.88 14.40 -16.86
CA ARG A 195 19.43 15.61 -16.14
C ARG A 195 18.25 16.18 -16.90
N GLN A 196 17.05 15.98 -16.38
CA GLN A 196 15.83 16.42 -17.05
C GLN A 196 15.85 17.95 -17.07
N GLU A 197 15.89 18.52 -18.25
CA GLU A 197 15.68 19.94 -18.43
C GLU A 197 14.38 20.29 -17.74
N ARG A 198 14.40 21.29 -16.87
CA ARG A 198 13.22 21.84 -16.20
C ARG A 198 12.35 22.48 -17.28
N SER A 199 11.54 21.68 -17.91
CA SER A 199 10.59 22.07 -18.94
C SER A 199 9.46 22.85 -18.29
N SER A 200 9.15 23.99 -18.90
CA SER A 200 7.96 24.85 -18.83
C SER A 200 7.02 24.70 -17.61
N ALA A 201 6.70 25.84 -17.02
CA ALA A 201 5.70 25.97 -15.96
C ALA A 201 4.32 25.52 -16.47
N GLY A 202 3.89 24.30 -16.10
CA GLY A 202 2.50 23.90 -16.28
C GLY A 202 1.56 24.67 -15.34
N ARG A 203 0.24 24.41 -15.41
CA ARG A 203 -0.80 25.07 -14.59
C ARG A 203 -0.46 24.99 -13.09
N PRO A 204 -0.83 25.99 -12.28
CA PRO A 204 -0.69 25.92 -10.82
C PRO A 204 -1.35 24.67 -10.24
N LEU A 205 -0.75 24.05 -9.23
CA LEU A 205 -1.30 22.85 -8.59
C LEU A 205 -2.73 23.08 -8.06
N ALA A 206 -2.99 24.28 -7.53
CA ALA A 206 -4.32 24.65 -7.03
C ALA A 206 -5.43 24.60 -8.11
N GLU A 207 -5.08 24.83 -9.37
CA GLU A 207 -6.02 24.70 -10.50
C GLU A 207 -6.25 23.21 -10.81
N ILE A 208 -5.20 22.40 -10.80
CA ILE A 208 -5.27 20.98 -11.12
C ILE A 208 -6.11 20.24 -10.09
N VAL A 209 -5.88 20.48 -8.79
CA VAL A 209 -6.60 19.78 -7.71
C VAL A 209 -8.07 20.16 -7.58
N ARG A 210 -8.49 21.29 -8.19
CA ARG A 210 -9.89 21.71 -8.23
C ARG A 210 -10.68 21.08 -9.39
N GLN A 211 -10.02 20.43 -10.32
CA GLN A 211 -10.71 19.76 -11.43
C GLN A 211 -11.59 18.61 -10.91
N PRO A 212 -12.83 18.47 -11.38
CA PRO A 212 -13.70 17.36 -10.97
C PRO A 212 -13.07 15.99 -11.21
N VAL A 213 -12.31 15.83 -12.29
CA VAL A 213 -11.59 14.58 -12.60
C VAL A 213 -10.53 14.27 -11.54
N PHE A 214 -9.75 15.28 -11.10
CA PHE A 214 -8.78 15.06 -10.02
C PHE A 214 -9.47 14.69 -8.71
N VAL A 215 -10.52 15.43 -8.34
CA VAL A 215 -11.25 15.20 -7.08
C VAL A 215 -11.82 13.79 -7.02
N VAL A 216 -12.49 13.34 -8.09
CA VAL A 216 -13.09 12.00 -8.12
C VAL A 216 -12.01 10.90 -8.18
N ALA A 217 -10.93 11.11 -8.92
CA ALA A 217 -9.80 10.18 -8.99
C ALA A 217 -9.11 10.04 -7.62
N ALA A 218 -8.77 11.17 -7.00
CA ALA A 218 -8.14 11.20 -5.68
C ALA A 218 -9.06 10.61 -4.62
N LEU A 219 -10.35 11.00 -4.59
CA LEU A 219 -11.33 10.47 -3.64
C LEU A 219 -11.44 8.94 -3.74
N SER A 220 -11.48 8.39 -4.95
CA SER A 220 -11.56 6.95 -5.18
C SER A 220 -10.33 6.21 -4.64
N ALA A 221 -9.13 6.70 -4.96
CA ALA A 221 -7.87 6.10 -4.51
C ALA A 221 -7.67 6.27 -3.00
N VAL A 222 -7.91 7.48 -2.47
CA VAL A 222 -7.70 7.83 -1.05
C VAL A 222 -8.66 7.10 -0.14
N VAL A 223 -9.96 7.07 -0.49
CA VAL A 223 -10.97 6.37 0.33
C VAL A 223 -10.77 4.86 0.24
N GLY A 224 -10.54 4.33 -0.98
CA GLY A 224 -10.25 2.91 -1.15
C GLY A 224 -9.05 2.46 -0.30
N TYR A 225 -7.97 3.24 -0.30
CA TYR A 225 -6.77 2.93 0.48
C TYR A 225 -7.00 3.15 1.99
N GLY A 226 -7.66 4.25 2.37
CA GLY A 226 -7.91 4.59 3.77
C GLY A 226 -8.79 3.55 4.47
N LEU A 227 -9.89 3.13 3.85
CA LEU A 227 -10.78 2.11 4.41
C LEU A 227 -10.12 0.73 4.45
N MET A 228 -9.43 0.34 3.36
CA MET A 228 -8.66 -0.89 3.35
C MET A 228 -7.64 -0.91 4.48
N ASN A 229 -6.84 0.16 4.63
CA ASN A 229 -5.83 0.27 5.68
C ASN A 229 -6.44 0.27 7.09
N LEU A 230 -7.58 0.94 7.29
CA LEU A 230 -8.33 0.96 8.55
C LEU A 230 -8.69 -0.47 9.00
N LEU A 231 -9.33 -1.23 8.11
CA LEU A 231 -9.85 -2.56 8.41
C LEU A 231 -8.72 -3.60 8.49
N MET A 232 -7.77 -3.57 7.55
CA MET A 232 -6.63 -4.49 7.55
C MET A 232 -5.77 -4.34 8.81
N THR A 233 -5.48 -3.10 9.23
CA THR A 233 -4.64 -2.83 10.41
C THR A 233 -5.31 -3.27 11.71
N ALA A 234 -6.64 -3.14 11.80
CA ALA A 234 -7.41 -3.59 12.96
C ALA A 234 -7.63 -5.10 13.00
N THR A 235 -7.60 -5.79 11.86
CA THR A 235 -7.99 -7.22 11.75
C THR A 235 -7.26 -8.14 12.72
N PRO A 236 -5.91 -8.10 12.89
CA PRO A 236 -5.23 -9.01 13.82
C PRO A 236 -5.69 -8.80 15.26
N LEU A 237 -5.96 -7.56 15.67
CA LEU A 237 -6.49 -7.25 17.01
C LEU A 237 -7.95 -7.69 17.16
N ALA A 238 -8.79 -7.44 16.16
CA ALA A 238 -10.19 -7.85 16.18
C ALA A 238 -10.30 -9.38 16.26
N MET A 239 -9.46 -10.12 15.55
CA MET A 239 -9.40 -11.58 15.62
C MET A 239 -8.91 -12.07 16.98
N ASP A 240 -7.92 -11.42 17.58
CA ASP A 240 -7.41 -11.73 18.92
C ASP A 240 -8.50 -11.54 20.00
N PHE A 241 -9.27 -10.43 19.90
CA PHE A 241 -10.41 -10.17 20.79
C PHE A 241 -11.55 -11.18 20.64
N CYS A 242 -11.67 -11.83 19.47
CA CYS A 242 -12.58 -12.95 19.23
C CYS A 242 -12.01 -14.30 19.65
N GLY A 243 -10.80 -14.36 20.25
CA GLY A 243 -10.14 -15.60 20.68
C GLY A 243 -9.53 -16.42 19.53
N LEU A 244 -9.38 -15.83 18.33
CA LEU A 244 -8.78 -16.50 17.19
C LEU A 244 -7.24 -16.42 17.29
N PRO A 245 -6.52 -17.56 17.11
CA PRO A 245 -5.07 -17.57 17.26
C PRO A 245 -4.37 -16.75 16.17
N TYR A 246 -3.19 -16.20 16.49
CA TYR A 246 -2.39 -15.38 15.57
C TYR A 246 -2.13 -16.06 14.20
N ALA A 247 -1.98 -17.38 14.18
CA ALA A 247 -1.82 -18.15 12.94
C ALA A 247 -2.98 -17.91 11.95
N GLN A 248 -4.21 -17.77 12.45
CA GLN A 248 -5.39 -17.48 11.61
C GLN A 248 -5.38 -16.01 11.15
N ALA A 249 -4.95 -15.09 12.00
CA ALA A 249 -4.78 -13.69 11.59
C ALA A 249 -3.71 -13.53 10.49
N ALA A 250 -2.57 -14.20 10.61
CA ALA A 250 -1.54 -14.23 9.58
C ALA A 250 -2.07 -14.81 8.26
N PHE A 251 -2.85 -15.89 8.32
CA PHE A 251 -3.50 -16.49 7.15
C PHE A 251 -4.47 -15.53 6.47
N VAL A 252 -5.32 -14.84 7.23
CA VAL A 252 -6.27 -13.84 6.70
C VAL A 252 -5.54 -12.69 6.01
N ILE A 253 -4.49 -12.14 6.63
CA ILE A 253 -3.68 -11.07 6.03
C ILE A 253 -2.99 -11.55 4.75
N SER A 254 -2.47 -12.78 4.71
CA SER A 254 -1.87 -13.34 3.49
C SER A 254 -2.85 -13.33 2.32
N TRP A 255 -4.06 -13.84 2.53
CA TRP A 255 -5.09 -13.90 1.50
C TRP A 255 -5.66 -12.52 1.15
N HIS A 256 -5.72 -11.60 2.11
CA HIS A 256 -6.04 -10.20 1.85
C HIS A 256 -5.05 -9.59 0.86
N VAL A 257 -3.74 -9.77 1.09
CA VAL A 257 -2.70 -9.24 0.19
C VAL A 257 -2.78 -9.90 -1.19
N VAL A 258 -3.08 -11.20 -1.28
CA VAL A 258 -3.39 -11.84 -2.57
C VAL A 258 -4.60 -11.15 -3.23
N GLY A 259 -5.68 -10.91 -2.49
CA GLY A 259 -6.85 -10.16 -2.96
C GLY A 259 -6.53 -8.75 -3.45
N MET A 260 -5.56 -8.08 -2.83
CA MET A 260 -5.11 -6.74 -3.24
C MET A 260 -4.37 -6.76 -4.59
N TYR A 261 -3.50 -7.74 -4.82
CA TYR A 261 -2.57 -7.68 -5.96
C TYR A 261 -2.95 -8.59 -7.13
N ALA A 262 -3.56 -9.75 -6.88
CA ALA A 262 -3.92 -10.68 -7.94
C ALA A 262 -4.90 -10.11 -8.98
N PRO A 263 -5.95 -9.33 -8.61
CA PRO A 263 -6.82 -8.73 -9.60
C PRO A 263 -6.11 -7.73 -10.52
N GLY A 264 -4.96 -7.17 -10.11
CA GLY A 264 -4.17 -6.21 -10.89
C GLY A 264 -3.81 -6.71 -12.29
N PHE A 265 -3.65 -8.02 -12.49
CA PHE A 265 -3.39 -8.62 -13.80
C PHE A 265 -4.55 -8.42 -14.80
N VAL A 266 -5.79 -8.32 -14.31
CA VAL A 266 -6.99 -8.20 -15.15
C VAL A 266 -7.64 -6.83 -15.06
N THR A 267 -7.35 -6.04 -14.03
CA THR A 267 -8.00 -4.73 -13.79
C THR A 267 -7.79 -3.76 -14.96
N GLY A 268 -6.61 -3.74 -15.57
CA GLY A 268 -6.37 -2.94 -16.77
C GLY A 268 -7.32 -3.31 -17.91
N SER A 269 -7.45 -4.59 -18.22
CA SER A 269 -8.36 -5.09 -19.25
C SER A 269 -9.84 -4.82 -18.92
N LEU A 270 -10.21 -4.83 -17.63
CA LEU A 270 -11.55 -4.45 -17.19
C LEU A 270 -11.80 -2.96 -17.40
N ILE A 271 -10.80 -2.11 -17.14
CA ILE A 271 -10.89 -0.66 -17.41
C ILE A 271 -11.06 -0.39 -18.90
N ASP A 272 -10.31 -1.08 -19.75
CA ASP A 272 -10.41 -0.94 -21.21
C ASP A 272 -11.79 -1.38 -21.74
N ARG A 273 -12.33 -2.47 -21.19
CA ARG A 273 -13.60 -3.05 -21.64
C ARG A 273 -14.83 -2.32 -21.09
N PHE A 274 -14.84 -1.97 -19.82
CA PHE A 274 -16.01 -1.47 -19.12
C PHE A 274 -15.92 0.03 -18.77
N GLY A 275 -14.76 0.65 -18.96
CA GLY A 275 -14.47 2.03 -18.59
C GLY A 275 -14.09 2.21 -17.12
N VAL A 276 -13.25 3.18 -16.86
CA VAL A 276 -12.62 3.45 -15.56
C VAL A 276 -13.64 3.68 -14.44
N LEU A 277 -14.71 4.45 -14.71
CA LEU A 277 -15.72 4.78 -13.71
C LEU A 277 -16.51 3.56 -13.24
N ASN A 278 -16.85 2.65 -14.16
CA ASN A 278 -17.56 1.40 -13.82
C ASN A 278 -16.69 0.45 -13.00
N VAL A 279 -15.38 0.40 -13.27
CA VAL A 279 -14.44 -0.40 -12.47
C VAL A 279 -14.30 0.18 -11.07
N ILE A 280 -14.23 1.52 -10.90
CA ILE A 280 -14.24 2.16 -9.58
C ILE A 280 -15.53 1.83 -8.81
N LEU A 281 -16.70 1.92 -9.46
CA LEU A 281 -17.99 1.57 -8.85
C LEU A 281 -18.06 0.10 -8.42
N ALA A 282 -17.57 -0.80 -9.29
CA ALA A 282 -17.45 -2.22 -8.95
C ALA A 282 -16.54 -2.43 -7.73
N GLY A 283 -15.43 -1.70 -7.66
CA GLY A 283 -14.52 -1.73 -6.51
C GLY A 283 -15.19 -1.29 -5.22
N ALA A 284 -15.93 -0.18 -5.25
CA ALA A 284 -16.70 0.31 -4.09
C ALA A 284 -17.78 -0.70 -3.67
N ALA A 285 -18.49 -1.32 -4.62
CA ALA A 285 -19.49 -2.34 -4.34
C ALA A 285 -18.87 -3.61 -3.72
N VAL A 286 -17.74 -4.09 -4.25
CA VAL A 286 -17.02 -5.26 -3.71
C VAL A 286 -16.49 -4.97 -2.31
N MET A 287 -15.95 -3.78 -2.05
CA MET A 287 -15.49 -3.39 -0.73
C MET A 287 -16.65 -3.28 0.26
N ALA A 288 -17.81 -2.73 -0.15
CA ALA A 288 -19.01 -2.70 0.66
C ALA A 288 -19.53 -4.11 0.98
N ALA A 289 -19.50 -5.03 0.00
CA ALA A 289 -19.83 -6.44 0.24
C ALA A 289 -18.88 -7.07 1.27
N GLY A 290 -17.59 -6.75 1.22
CA GLY A 290 -16.62 -7.17 2.24
C GLY A 290 -16.98 -6.67 3.64
N ALA A 291 -17.33 -5.38 3.78
CA ALA A 291 -17.78 -4.82 5.05
C ALA A 291 -19.09 -5.47 5.55
N LEU A 292 -20.04 -5.75 4.65
CA LEU A 292 -21.28 -6.46 5.01
C LEU A 292 -21.00 -7.89 5.48
N VAL A 293 -20.10 -8.63 4.81
CA VAL A 293 -19.69 -9.97 5.25
C VAL A 293 -19.06 -9.91 6.64
N ALA A 294 -18.23 -8.90 6.93
CA ALA A 294 -17.64 -8.72 8.26
C ALA A 294 -18.68 -8.50 9.37
N LEU A 295 -19.88 -8.04 9.05
CA LEU A 295 -20.99 -7.85 9.97
C LEU A 295 -21.82 -9.12 10.22
N THR A 296 -21.59 -10.21 9.44
CA THR A 296 -22.40 -11.44 9.56
C THR A 296 -21.86 -12.41 10.61
N GLY A 297 -20.65 -12.19 11.15
CA GLY A 297 -20.09 -13.03 12.21
C GLY A 297 -18.59 -12.86 12.42
N ASN A 298 -18.08 -13.53 13.47
CA ASN A 298 -16.70 -13.38 13.96
C ASN A 298 -15.86 -14.67 13.82
N ALA A 299 -16.29 -15.63 13.00
CA ALA A 299 -15.50 -16.81 12.70
C ALA A 299 -14.42 -16.50 11.64
N LEU A 300 -13.37 -17.34 11.57
CA LEU A 300 -12.30 -17.21 10.58
C LEU A 300 -12.80 -16.98 9.15
N ALA A 301 -13.85 -17.69 8.73
CA ALA A 301 -14.41 -17.59 7.37
C ALA A 301 -14.94 -16.17 7.08
N HIS A 302 -15.54 -15.49 8.06
CA HIS A 302 -16.06 -14.12 7.90
C HIS A 302 -14.90 -13.13 7.74
N PHE A 303 -13.87 -13.19 8.59
CA PHE A 303 -12.68 -12.37 8.45
C PHE A 303 -11.98 -12.61 7.12
N LEU A 304 -11.80 -13.87 6.70
CA LEU A 304 -11.15 -14.23 5.46
C LEU A 304 -11.91 -13.66 4.25
N ALA A 305 -13.21 -13.96 4.14
CA ALA A 305 -14.02 -13.49 3.02
C ALA A 305 -14.11 -11.97 2.98
N ALA A 306 -14.32 -11.32 4.14
CA ALA A 306 -14.37 -9.88 4.24
C ALA A 306 -13.06 -9.23 3.76
N LEU A 307 -11.92 -9.68 4.28
CA LEU A 307 -10.62 -9.08 3.96
C LEU A 307 -10.20 -9.33 2.51
N VAL A 308 -10.50 -10.51 1.93
CA VAL A 308 -10.26 -10.78 0.50
C VAL A 308 -11.09 -9.84 -0.36
N LEU A 309 -12.39 -9.67 -0.08
CA LEU A 309 -13.26 -8.75 -0.81
C LEU A 309 -12.79 -7.29 -0.67
N ILE A 310 -12.40 -6.87 0.52
CA ILE A 310 -11.83 -5.53 0.77
C ILE A 310 -10.56 -5.33 -0.07
N GLY A 311 -9.69 -6.34 -0.16
CA GLY A 311 -8.49 -6.31 -0.99
C GLY A 311 -8.80 -6.15 -2.49
N VAL A 312 -9.74 -6.94 -3.02
CA VAL A 312 -10.20 -6.86 -4.42
C VAL A 312 -10.82 -5.50 -4.71
N GLY A 313 -11.72 -5.03 -3.83
CA GLY A 313 -12.36 -3.72 -3.96
C GLY A 313 -11.35 -2.58 -3.94
N TRP A 314 -10.36 -2.66 -3.05
CA TRP A 314 -9.23 -1.72 -3.03
C TRP A 314 -8.48 -1.70 -4.36
N ASN A 315 -8.16 -2.86 -4.94
CA ASN A 315 -7.45 -2.92 -6.22
C ASN A 315 -8.19 -2.15 -7.32
N PHE A 316 -9.49 -2.37 -7.46
CA PHE A 316 -10.32 -1.71 -8.47
C PHE A 316 -10.44 -0.20 -8.23
N MET A 317 -10.66 0.23 -6.98
CA MET A 317 -10.77 1.66 -6.63
C MET A 317 -9.43 2.38 -6.79
N TYR A 318 -8.34 1.77 -6.35
CA TYR A 318 -7.00 2.35 -6.40
C TYR A 318 -6.45 2.41 -7.83
N THR A 319 -6.54 1.31 -8.57
CA THR A 319 -6.08 1.23 -9.96
C THR A 319 -6.93 2.13 -10.86
N GLY A 320 -8.25 2.08 -10.71
CA GLY A 320 -9.17 2.94 -11.43
C GLY A 320 -8.97 4.42 -11.10
N GLY A 321 -8.84 4.78 -9.83
CA GLY A 321 -8.54 6.13 -9.39
C GLY A 321 -7.20 6.64 -9.95
N THR A 322 -6.17 5.79 -9.94
CA THR A 322 -4.86 6.12 -10.53
C THR A 322 -4.95 6.33 -12.03
N ALA A 323 -5.69 5.48 -12.75
CA ALA A 323 -5.92 5.64 -14.19
C ALA A 323 -6.68 6.95 -14.49
N LEU A 324 -7.76 7.22 -13.77
CA LEU A 324 -8.55 8.45 -13.93
C LEU A 324 -7.73 9.71 -13.62
N LEU A 325 -6.82 9.65 -12.63
CA LEU A 325 -5.92 10.75 -12.29
C LEU A 325 -5.06 11.19 -13.47
N THR A 326 -4.67 10.26 -14.35
CA THR A 326 -3.85 10.59 -15.53
C THR A 326 -4.54 11.55 -16.51
N GLU A 327 -5.85 11.65 -16.46
CA GLU A 327 -6.63 12.58 -17.29
C GLU A 327 -6.62 14.02 -16.75
N SER A 328 -6.14 14.24 -15.51
CA SER A 328 -6.17 15.55 -14.85
C SER A 328 -4.95 16.42 -15.16
N TYR A 329 -3.88 15.86 -15.73
CA TYR A 329 -2.60 16.56 -15.88
C TYR A 329 -1.91 16.31 -17.22
N THR A 330 -1.10 17.28 -17.64
CA THR A 330 -0.17 17.15 -18.76
C THR A 330 1.15 16.51 -18.32
N PRO A 331 2.02 16.03 -19.25
CA PRO A 331 3.33 15.47 -18.90
C PRO A 331 4.19 16.39 -18.03
N ALA A 332 4.13 17.73 -18.24
CA ALA A 332 4.86 18.73 -17.45
C ALA A 332 4.34 18.84 -16.01
N GLU A 333 3.08 18.53 -15.77
CA GLU A 333 2.39 18.65 -14.47
C GLU A 333 2.41 17.33 -13.67
N LYS A 334 2.80 16.21 -14.31
CA LYS A 334 2.73 14.84 -13.78
C LYS A 334 3.29 14.70 -12.36
N ALA A 335 4.54 15.12 -12.16
CA ALA A 335 5.25 14.87 -10.90
C ALA A 335 4.57 15.56 -9.70
N ARG A 336 4.14 16.81 -9.86
CA ARG A 336 3.48 17.57 -8.78
C ARG A 336 2.06 17.09 -8.53
N THR A 337 1.33 16.67 -9.58
CA THR A 337 -0.04 16.16 -9.44
C THR A 337 -0.07 14.79 -8.77
N GLN A 338 0.81 13.88 -9.19
CA GLN A 338 0.96 12.58 -8.54
C GLN A 338 1.48 12.74 -7.11
N GLY A 339 2.45 13.63 -6.87
CA GLY A 339 2.95 13.91 -5.53
C GLY A 339 1.87 14.44 -4.58
N ALA A 340 0.98 15.33 -5.05
CA ALA A 340 -0.15 15.82 -4.27
C ALA A 340 -1.15 14.70 -3.95
N ASN A 341 -1.50 13.86 -4.92
CA ASN A 341 -2.36 12.70 -4.73
C ASN A 341 -1.77 11.73 -3.69
N ASP A 342 -0.49 11.39 -3.83
CA ASP A 342 0.19 10.47 -2.93
C ASP A 342 0.32 11.04 -1.51
N PHE A 343 0.55 12.35 -1.39
CA PHE A 343 0.57 13.02 -0.09
C PHE A 343 -0.79 12.93 0.62
N ILE A 344 -1.90 13.21 -0.09
CA ILE A 344 -3.26 13.09 0.46
C ILE A 344 -3.52 11.64 0.87
N MET A 345 -3.14 10.68 0.02
CA MET A 345 -3.32 9.25 0.29
C MET A 345 -2.56 8.81 1.55
N PHE A 346 -1.27 9.11 1.67
CA PHE A 346 -0.48 8.74 2.84
C PHE A 346 -0.96 9.45 4.11
N SER A 347 -1.38 10.70 4.01
CA SER A 347 -1.97 11.41 5.15
C SER A 347 -3.24 10.71 5.64
N THR A 348 -4.12 10.29 4.71
CA THR A 348 -5.32 9.53 5.04
C THR A 348 -4.99 8.16 5.62
N MET A 349 -3.97 7.48 5.09
CA MET A 349 -3.50 6.21 5.64
C MET A 349 -2.97 6.36 7.07
N ALA A 350 -2.23 7.41 7.37
CA ALA A 350 -1.76 7.68 8.73
C ALA A 350 -2.93 7.89 9.71
N VAL A 351 -3.92 8.68 9.30
CA VAL A 351 -5.14 8.92 10.09
C VAL A 351 -5.93 7.62 10.27
N SER A 352 -6.15 6.85 9.21
CA SER A 352 -6.90 5.59 9.28
C SER A 352 -6.18 4.53 10.11
N SER A 353 -4.87 4.47 10.03
CA SER A 353 -4.04 3.56 10.83
C SER A 353 -4.11 3.89 12.32
N PHE A 354 -4.05 5.18 12.68
CA PHE A 354 -4.25 5.63 14.05
C PHE A 354 -5.67 5.33 14.54
N ALA A 355 -6.68 5.70 13.74
CA ALA A 355 -8.08 5.49 14.06
C ALA A 355 -8.41 3.98 14.24
N SER A 356 -7.73 3.07 13.52
CA SER A 356 -8.01 1.64 13.58
C SER A 356 -7.86 1.06 14.98
N GLY A 357 -6.79 1.41 15.69
CA GLY A 357 -6.57 0.94 17.07
C GLY A 357 -7.54 1.55 18.06
N ALA A 358 -7.80 2.84 17.94
CA ALA A 358 -8.80 3.51 18.78
C ALA A 358 -10.19 2.91 18.58
N MET A 359 -10.63 2.75 17.34
CA MET A 359 -11.95 2.21 17.03
C MET A 359 -12.10 0.75 17.44
N VAL A 360 -11.14 -0.12 17.11
CA VAL A 360 -11.27 -1.55 17.44
C VAL A 360 -11.32 -1.79 18.96
N SER A 361 -10.59 -0.98 19.74
CA SER A 361 -10.54 -1.12 21.20
C SER A 361 -11.71 -0.44 21.94
N THR A 362 -12.38 0.55 21.33
CA THR A 362 -13.46 1.32 21.98
C THR A 362 -14.84 1.01 21.43
N THR A 363 -14.99 0.96 20.11
CA THR A 363 -16.28 0.73 19.43
C THR A 363 -16.43 -0.66 18.83
N GLY A 364 -15.31 -1.38 18.70
CA GLY A 364 -15.28 -2.74 18.19
C GLY A 364 -15.25 -2.86 16.66
N TRP A 365 -15.08 -4.10 16.21
CA TRP A 365 -14.95 -4.47 14.79
C TRP A 365 -16.20 -4.15 13.96
N GLU A 366 -17.39 -4.38 14.52
CA GLU A 366 -18.66 -4.15 13.82
C GLU A 366 -18.86 -2.66 13.48
N ALA A 367 -18.63 -1.76 14.45
CA ALA A 367 -18.77 -0.32 14.24
C ALA A 367 -17.83 0.20 13.14
N MET A 368 -16.63 -0.35 13.04
CA MET A 368 -15.68 0.00 11.97
C MET A 368 -16.23 -0.35 10.58
N ASN A 369 -16.85 -1.53 10.43
CA ASN A 369 -17.44 -1.96 9.17
C ASN A 369 -18.69 -1.16 8.83
N TRP A 370 -19.53 -0.81 9.82
CA TRP A 370 -20.67 0.09 9.63
C TRP A 370 -20.25 1.48 9.14
N THR A 371 -19.15 2.04 9.65
CA THR A 371 -18.65 3.36 9.21
C THR A 371 -18.12 3.35 7.78
N ALA A 372 -17.66 2.20 7.26
CA ALA A 372 -17.16 2.08 5.90
C ALA A 372 -18.28 2.27 4.84
N LEU A 373 -19.50 1.80 5.12
CA LEU A 373 -20.60 1.79 4.15
C LEU A 373 -21.03 3.17 3.66
N PRO A 374 -21.32 4.18 4.53
CA PRO A 374 -21.68 5.52 4.07
C PRO A 374 -20.53 6.22 3.32
N VAL A 375 -19.29 5.95 3.71
CA VAL A 375 -18.13 6.53 3.02
C VAL A 375 -18.02 5.97 1.60
N LEU A 376 -18.21 4.66 1.41
CA LEU A 376 -18.22 4.03 0.08
C LEU A 376 -19.40 4.52 -0.76
N ALA A 377 -20.57 4.70 -0.17
CA ALA A 377 -21.74 5.26 -0.84
C ALA A 377 -21.49 6.70 -1.33
N ALA A 378 -20.79 7.52 -0.54
CA ALA A 378 -20.42 8.88 -0.92
C ALA A 378 -19.46 8.88 -2.14
N VAL A 379 -18.45 7.98 -2.15
CA VAL A 379 -17.56 7.81 -3.31
C VAL A 379 -18.34 7.37 -4.53
N ALA A 380 -19.20 6.36 -4.41
CA ALA A 380 -20.02 5.88 -5.52
C ALA A 380 -20.91 7.01 -6.07
N GLY A 381 -21.51 7.81 -5.20
CA GLY A 381 -22.29 9.00 -5.57
C GLY A 381 -21.47 10.04 -6.35
N ALA A 382 -20.23 10.32 -5.89
CA ALA A 382 -19.32 11.23 -6.57
C ALA A 382 -18.92 10.72 -7.96
N VAL A 383 -18.64 9.42 -8.11
CA VAL A 383 -18.29 8.78 -9.39
C VAL A 383 -19.47 8.82 -10.36
N VAL A 384 -20.69 8.51 -9.89
CA VAL A 384 -21.91 8.60 -10.71
C VAL A 384 -22.19 10.03 -11.13
N TRP A 385 -22.07 10.99 -10.21
CA TRP A 385 -22.24 12.42 -10.51
C TRP A 385 -21.26 12.89 -11.61
N TYR A 386 -19.97 12.50 -11.48
CA TYR A 386 -18.96 12.83 -12.49
C TYR A 386 -19.25 12.17 -13.84
N GLY A 387 -19.63 10.89 -13.85
CA GLY A 387 -20.00 10.18 -15.08
C GLY A 387 -21.16 10.83 -15.83
N ARG A 388 -22.16 11.35 -15.10
CA ARG A 388 -23.29 12.08 -15.69
C ARG A 388 -22.88 13.42 -16.30
N ARG A 389 -21.87 14.10 -15.76
CA ARG A 389 -21.34 15.35 -16.31
C ARG A 389 -20.43 15.14 -17.52
N ARG A 390 -19.70 14.00 -17.54
CA ARG A 390 -18.77 13.68 -18.63
C ARG A 390 -19.47 13.32 -19.95
N HIS A 391 -20.71 12.79 -19.89
CA HIS A 391 -21.50 12.38 -21.05
C HIS A 391 -22.91 12.98 -21.01
N PRO A 392 -23.08 14.30 -21.25
CA PRO A 392 -24.40 14.93 -21.25
C PRO A 392 -25.31 14.42 -22.40
N ASP A 393 -24.72 13.98 -23.53
CA ASP A 393 -25.46 13.62 -24.76
C ASP A 393 -26.13 12.23 -24.76
N ARG A 394 -25.87 11.38 -23.78
CA ARG A 394 -26.58 10.08 -23.69
C ARG A 394 -28.03 10.18 -23.16
N ARG A 395 -28.56 11.40 -22.95
CA ARG A 395 -29.91 11.65 -22.42
C ARG A 395 -30.95 12.05 -23.46
N MET A 396 -30.64 12.08 -24.75
CA MET A 396 -31.69 12.24 -25.75
C MET A 396 -32.32 10.87 -26.03
N PRO A 397 -33.59 10.63 -25.65
CA PRO A 397 -34.34 9.53 -26.20
C PRO A 397 -34.48 9.79 -27.71
N ALA A 398 -34.21 8.78 -28.51
CA ALA A 398 -34.52 8.80 -29.91
C ALA A 398 -36.02 9.18 -30.06
N ARG A 399 -36.27 10.35 -30.68
CA ARG A 399 -37.61 10.69 -31.12
C ARG A 399 -37.90 9.99 -32.43
#